data_29f6800a98b57c6c276bf77b4ac0c973
#
_entry.id   29f6800a98b57c6c276bf77b4ac0c973
#
_cell.length_a   1.000
_cell.length_b   1.000
_cell.length_c   1.000
_cell.angle_alpha   90.00
_cell.angle_beta   90.00
_cell.angle_gamma   90.00
#
_symmetry.space_group_name_H-M   'P 1'
#
loop_
_entity.id
_entity.type
_entity.pdbx_description
1 polymer ?
#
loop_
_entity_poly.entity_id
_entity_poly.type
_entity_poly.pdbx_seq_one_letter_code
_entity_poly.pdbx_strand_id
1 'polypeptide(L)'
;MKKDLIYRQHYLDTVRPFIGKQLIKVFTGQRRVGKSYLLFQIMQEIRSADEHVPIIYINKEDLAFSHLKTAQELADFVLSEKKHGQKNYVFIDEIQEIANFESALRSLLLDDELDLYCTGSNAHLLSRDIAGALSGRAVEIHVHSLSYPEFLQFMRLEDSDKAMAQFLK
;
A
#
# COMPACT_ATOMS: atom_id res chain seq x y z
N MET A 1 13.91 -10.36 13.34
CA MET A 1 13.92 -9.12 14.14
C MET A 1 12.57 -8.47 13.96
N LYS A 2 11.72 -8.42 15.00
CA LYS A 2 10.54 -7.53 14.99
C LYS A 2 11.09 -6.11 15.04
N LYS A 3 11.10 -5.39 13.92
CA LYS A 3 11.30 -3.94 13.95
C LYS A 3 10.11 -3.38 14.72
N ASP A 4 10.36 -2.61 15.77
CA ASP A 4 9.32 -1.83 16.46
C ASP A 4 8.70 -0.90 15.42
N LEU A 5 7.55 -1.28 14.86
CA LEU A 5 6.83 -0.46 13.91
C LEU A 5 6.15 0.68 14.69
N ILE A 6 6.51 1.90 14.36
CA ILE A 6 5.79 3.06 14.87
C ILE A 6 4.55 3.24 14.01
N TYR A 7 3.40 3.04 14.62
CA TYR A 7 2.12 3.07 13.90
C TYR A 7 1.75 4.49 13.51
N ARG A 8 1.43 4.67 12.23
CA ARG A 8 0.87 5.91 11.68
C ARG A 8 -0.66 5.84 11.78
N GLN A 9 -1.17 5.99 13.01
CA GLN A 9 -2.55 5.73 13.36
C GLN A 9 -3.55 6.45 12.47
N HIS A 10 -3.29 7.71 12.12
CA HIS A 10 -4.16 8.50 11.24
C HIS A 10 -4.43 7.80 9.90
N TYR A 11 -3.40 7.20 9.27
CA TYR A 11 -3.58 6.48 7.99
C TYR A 11 -4.31 5.16 8.17
N LEU A 12 -4.07 4.45 9.28
CA LEU A 12 -4.82 3.23 9.59
C LEU A 12 -6.30 3.55 9.79
N ASP A 13 -6.62 4.59 10.53
CA ASP A 13 -8.01 5.04 10.73
C ASP A 13 -8.68 5.43 9.40
N THR A 14 -7.92 6.05 8.49
CA THR A 14 -8.41 6.43 7.16
C THR A 14 -8.70 5.22 6.28
N VAL A 15 -7.88 4.16 6.34
CA VAL A 15 -8.04 2.99 5.47
C VAL A 15 -9.05 1.97 5.99
N ARG A 16 -9.25 1.86 7.31
CA ARG A 16 -10.13 0.87 7.95
C ARG A 16 -11.53 0.77 7.33
N PRO A 17 -12.25 1.85 7.01
CA PRO A 17 -13.58 1.75 6.40
C PRO A 17 -13.59 1.06 5.04
N PHE A 18 -12.43 0.97 4.40
CA PHE A 18 -12.28 0.42 3.05
C PHE A 18 -11.71 -1.01 3.05
N ILE A 19 -11.23 -1.53 4.20
CA ILE A 19 -10.76 -2.91 4.32
C ILE A 19 -11.92 -3.87 4.01
N GLY A 20 -11.68 -4.85 3.13
CA GLY A 20 -12.67 -5.80 2.68
C GLY A 20 -13.70 -5.26 1.68
N LYS A 21 -13.63 -3.97 1.31
CA LYS A 21 -14.51 -3.39 0.28
C LYS A 21 -13.92 -3.57 -1.11
N GLN A 22 -14.80 -3.74 -2.09
CA GLN A 22 -14.43 -3.91 -3.50
C GLN A 22 -14.01 -2.57 -4.13
N LEU A 23 -12.95 -2.00 -3.58
CA LEU A 23 -12.27 -0.78 -4.00
C LEU A 23 -10.76 -1.00 -3.94
N ILE A 24 -10.03 -0.42 -4.86
CA ILE A 24 -8.57 -0.42 -4.85
C ILE A 24 -8.09 0.67 -3.88
N LYS A 25 -7.26 0.32 -2.90
CA LYS A 25 -6.64 1.27 -1.97
C LYS A 25 -5.29 1.66 -2.52
N VAL A 26 -5.18 2.91 -2.96
CA VAL A 26 -3.98 3.45 -3.62
C VAL A 26 -3.28 4.42 -2.67
N PHE A 27 -2.05 4.07 -2.27
CA PHE A 27 -1.21 4.91 -1.41
C PHE A 27 -0.21 5.67 -2.27
N THR A 28 -0.41 6.97 -2.40
CA THR A 28 0.45 7.87 -3.15
C THR A 28 1.33 8.69 -2.21
N GLY A 29 2.39 9.27 -2.72
CA GLY A 29 3.30 10.11 -1.93
C GLY A 29 4.73 10.03 -2.45
N GLN A 30 5.56 10.94 -2.00
CA GLN A 30 6.97 10.98 -2.38
C GLN A 30 7.70 9.67 -2.04
N ARG A 31 8.83 9.45 -2.67
CA ARG A 31 9.73 8.35 -2.27
C ARG A 31 10.17 8.54 -0.82
N ARG A 32 10.32 7.42 -0.09
CA ARG A 32 10.82 7.37 1.30
C ARG A 32 9.91 7.97 2.37
N VAL A 33 8.65 8.31 2.08
CA VAL A 33 7.69 8.79 3.10
C VAL A 33 7.06 7.67 3.94
N GLY A 34 7.42 6.41 3.70
CA GLY A 34 6.96 5.27 4.50
C GLY A 34 5.74 4.54 3.96
N LYS A 35 5.42 4.63 2.64
CA LYS A 35 4.30 3.90 2.02
C LYS A 35 4.37 2.38 2.25
N SER A 36 5.53 1.77 1.98
CA SER A 36 5.75 0.32 2.20
C SER A 36 5.56 -0.09 3.67
N TYR A 37 6.02 0.75 4.61
CA TYR A 37 5.79 0.51 6.03
C TYR A 37 4.31 0.58 6.42
N LEU A 38 3.56 1.47 5.77
CA LEU A 38 2.11 1.55 5.97
C LEU A 38 1.41 0.29 5.47
N LEU A 39 1.82 -0.26 4.32
CA LEU A 39 1.31 -1.56 3.87
C LEU A 39 1.55 -2.66 4.92
N PHE A 40 2.76 -2.73 5.52
CA PHE A 40 3.04 -3.70 6.58
C PHE A 40 2.16 -3.51 7.82
N GLN A 41 1.87 -2.27 8.21
CA GLN A 41 0.96 -1.98 9.33
C GLN A 41 -0.46 -2.47 9.03
N ILE A 42 -0.96 -2.24 7.82
CA ILE A 42 -2.28 -2.72 7.38
C ILE A 42 -2.31 -4.25 7.36
N MET A 43 -1.27 -4.90 6.83
CA MET A 43 -1.16 -6.37 6.84
C MET A 43 -1.17 -6.94 8.26
N GLN A 44 -0.50 -6.27 9.21
CA GLN A 44 -0.52 -6.69 10.62
C GLN A 44 -1.91 -6.51 11.25
N GLU A 45 -2.60 -5.41 10.93
CA GLU A 45 -3.97 -5.18 11.41
C GLU A 45 -4.94 -6.25 10.89
N ILE A 46 -4.85 -6.60 9.61
CA ILE A 46 -5.64 -7.65 8.99
C ILE A 46 -5.34 -9.01 9.65
N ARG A 47 -4.08 -9.35 9.85
CA ARG A 47 -3.66 -10.60 10.52
C ARG A 47 -4.04 -10.65 11.99
N SER A 48 -4.16 -9.53 12.67
CA SER A 48 -4.62 -9.51 14.06
C SER A 48 -6.10 -9.87 14.20
N ALA A 49 -6.90 -9.69 13.16
CA ALA A 49 -8.28 -10.13 13.10
C ALA A 49 -8.41 -11.61 12.69
N ASP A 50 -7.55 -12.08 11.80
CA ASP A 50 -7.46 -13.48 11.35
C ASP A 50 -6.01 -13.80 10.97
N GLU A 51 -5.32 -14.62 11.79
CA GLU A 51 -3.91 -14.98 11.58
C GLU A 51 -3.68 -15.81 10.31
N HIS A 52 -4.69 -16.55 9.85
CA HIS A 52 -4.59 -17.45 8.71
C HIS A 52 -5.06 -16.82 7.38
N VAL A 53 -5.44 -15.55 7.39
CA VAL A 53 -5.91 -14.88 6.19
C VAL A 53 -4.84 -14.87 5.09
N PRO A 54 -5.20 -15.21 3.83
CA PRO A 54 -4.25 -15.16 2.73
C PRO A 54 -3.82 -13.72 2.42
N ILE A 55 -2.52 -13.48 2.46
CA ILE A 55 -1.91 -12.21 2.06
C ILE A 55 -0.91 -12.50 0.95
N ILE A 56 -1.11 -11.86 -0.20
CA ILE A 56 -0.18 -11.85 -1.34
C ILE A 56 0.54 -10.50 -1.32
N TYR A 57 1.86 -10.52 -1.08
CA TYR A 57 2.66 -9.30 -1.06
C TYR A 57 3.69 -9.33 -2.19
N ILE A 58 3.63 -8.34 -3.07
CA ILE A 58 4.50 -8.15 -4.23
C ILE A 58 5.26 -6.84 -4.03
N ASN A 59 6.58 -6.92 -3.89
CA ASN A 59 7.46 -5.75 -3.86
C ASN A 59 8.24 -5.67 -5.16
N LYS A 60 7.98 -4.67 -5.99
CA LYS A 60 8.66 -4.49 -7.27
C LYS A 60 10.13 -4.08 -7.17
N GLU A 61 10.60 -3.68 -5.99
CA GLU A 61 12.03 -3.49 -5.72
C GLU A 61 12.76 -4.82 -5.43
N ASP A 62 12.01 -5.93 -5.18
CA ASP A 62 12.59 -7.26 -4.96
C ASP A 62 12.77 -7.99 -6.29
N LEU A 63 13.99 -8.51 -6.52
CA LEU A 63 14.34 -9.28 -7.72
C LEU A 63 13.46 -10.53 -7.91
N ALA A 64 12.92 -11.10 -6.84
CA ALA A 64 11.98 -12.22 -6.92
C ALA A 64 10.76 -11.91 -7.80
N PHE A 65 10.33 -10.65 -7.86
CA PHE A 65 9.20 -10.18 -8.66
C PHE A 65 9.62 -9.43 -9.95
N SER A 66 10.90 -9.51 -10.34
CA SER A 66 11.42 -8.81 -11.53
C SER A 66 10.77 -9.29 -12.84
N HIS A 67 10.22 -10.51 -12.86
CA HIS A 67 9.51 -11.10 -13.98
C HIS A 67 8.11 -10.49 -14.21
N LEU A 68 7.48 -9.88 -13.19
CA LEU A 68 6.16 -9.24 -13.32
C LEU A 68 6.31 -7.86 -13.97
N LYS A 69 6.31 -7.78 -15.28
CA LYS A 69 6.53 -6.54 -16.05
C LYS A 69 5.26 -5.99 -16.69
N THR A 70 4.25 -6.82 -16.89
CA THR A 70 3.02 -6.50 -17.62
C THR A 70 1.79 -6.74 -16.78
N ALA A 71 0.68 -6.12 -17.19
CA ALA A 71 -0.63 -6.32 -16.56
C ALA A 71 -1.05 -7.80 -16.53
N GLN A 72 -0.76 -8.54 -17.60
CA GLN A 72 -1.11 -9.97 -17.71
C GLN A 72 -0.32 -10.80 -16.71
N GLU A 73 1.01 -10.61 -16.64
CA GLU A 73 1.87 -11.35 -15.70
C GLU A 73 1.48 -11.07 -14.24
N LEU A 74 1.12 -9.83 -13.92
CA LEU A 74 0.60 -9.49 -12.58
C LEU A 74 -0.71 -10.22 -12.27
N ALA A 75 -1.67 -10.17 -13.20
CA ALA A 75 -2.97 -10.81 -13.00
C ALA A 75 -2.83 -12.33 -12.86
N ASP A 76 -2.05 -12.97 -13.74
CA ASP A 76 -1.81 -14.41 -13.71
C ASP A 76 -1.13 -14.83 -12.40
N PHE A 77 -0.15 -14.07 -11.92
CA PHE A 77 0.53 -14.33 -10.66
C PHE A 77 -0.44 -14.26 -9.48
N VAL A 78 -1.21 -13.17 -9.36
CA VAL A 78 -2.18 -13.00 -8.26
C VAL A 78 -3.21 -14.12 -8.27
N LEU A 79 -3.75 -14.49 -9.44
CA LEU A 79 -4.73 -15.56 -9.57
C LEU A 79 -4.15 -16.94 -9.26
N SER A 80 -2.86 -17.17 -9.53
CA SER A 80 -2.19 -18.44 -9.19
C SER A 80 -1.93 -18.61 -7.68
N GLU A 81 -1.68 -17.48 -6.97
CA GLU A 81 -1.45 -17.48 -5.52
C GLU A 81 -2.75 -17.40 -4.69
N LYS A 82 -3.85 -17.06 -5.34
CA LYS A 82 -5.16 -16.89 -4.69
C LYS A 82 -5.65 -18.19 -4.07
N LYS A 83 -6.15 -18.12 -2.84
CA LYS A 83 -6.88 -19.21 -2.19
C LYS A 83 -8.38 -19.04 -2.41
N HIS A 84 -9.01 -20.00 -3.07
CA HIS A 84 -10.43 -19.97 -3.38
C HIS A 84 -11.31 -20.14 -2.14
N GLY A 85 -12.51 -19.53 -2.18
CA GLY A 85 -13.53 -19.65 -1.14
C GLY A 85 -13.28 -18.76 0.09
N GLN A 86 -12.34 -17.83 0.00
CA GLN A 86 -12.03 -16.89 1.08
C GLN A 86 -11.48 -15.56 0.56
N LYS A 87 -11.50 -14.53 1.41
CA LYS A 87 -10.94 -13.24 1.07
C LYS A 87 -9.43 -13.31 1.02
N ASN A 88 -8.82 -12.81 -0.07
CA ASN A 88 -7.38 -12.69 -0.26
C ASN A 88 -7.01 -11.21 -0.29
N TYR A 89 -6.01 -10.81 0.47
CA TYR A 89 -5.53 -9.45 0.53
C TYR A 89 -4.25 -9.32 -0.30
N VAL A 90 -4.32 -8.49 -1.35
CA VAL A 90 -3.23 -8.33 -2.32
C VAL A 90 -2.58 -6.98 -2.13
N PHE A 91 -1.29 -6.97 -1.83
CA PHE A 91 -0.49 -5.77 -1.63
C PHE A 91 0.59 -5.69 -2.70
N ILE A 92 0.62 -4.58 -3.46
CA ILE A 92 1.58 -4.37 -4.53
C ILE A 92 2.34 -3.07 -4.25
N ASP A 93 3.61 -3.20 -3.92
CA ASP A 93 4.49 -2.07 -3.61
C ASP A 93 5.22 -1.62 -4.87
N GLU A 94 5.26 -0.29 -5.13
CA GLU A 94 5.82 0.36 -6.32
C GLU A 94 5.20 -0.16 -7.64
N ILE A 95 3.85 -0.14 -7.72
CA ILE A 95 3.08 -0.71 -8.84
C ILE A 95 3.40 -0.08 -10.22
N GLN A 96 3.90 1.16 -10.26
CA GLN A 96 4.26 1.84 -11.50
C GLN A 96 5.41 1.16 -12.26
N GLU A 97 6.11 0.22 -11.64
CA GLU A 97 7.13 -0.60 -12.30
C GLU A 97 6.53 -1.71 -13.20
N ILE A 98 5.19 -1.81 -13.25
CA ILE A 98 4.44 -2.77 -14.09
C ILE A 98 3.72 -2.00 -15.19
N ALA A 99 3.98 -2.36 -16.45
CA ALA A 99 3.35 -1.71 -17.58
C ALA A 99 1.83 -2.01 -17.63
N ASN A 100 1.02 -0.97 -17.84
CA ASN A 100 -0.45 -1.04 -17.91
C ASN A 100 -1.10 -1.66 -16.65
N PHE A 101 -0.50 -1.48 -15.48
CA PHE A 101 -0.98 -2.04 -14.20
C PHE A 101 -2.45 -1.71 -13.89
N GLU A 102 -2.96 -0.57 -14.35
CA GLU A 102 -4.35 -0.17 -14.18
C GLU A 102 -5.33 -1.15 -14.83
N SER A 103 -4.93 -1.79 -15.93
CA SER A 103 -5.72 -2.84 -16.57
C SER A 103 -5.77 -4.11 -15.71
N ALA A 104 -4.63 -4.50 -15.10
CA ALA A 104 -4.58 -5.60 -14.16
C ALA A 104 -5.45 -5.34 -12.93
N LEU A 105 -5.32 -4.14 -12.32
CA LEU A 105 -6.13 -3.77 -11.15
C LEU A 105 -7.63 -3.80 -11.43
N ARG A 106 -8.06 -3.30 -12.60
CA ARG A 106 -9.47 -3.35 -13.01
C ARG A 106 -9.97 -4.78 -13.21
N SER A 107 -9.13 -5.64 -13.81
CA SER A 107 -9.46 -7.06 -14.02
C SER A 107 -9.57 -7.80 -12.69
N LEU A 108 -8.57 -7.64 -11.82
CA LEU A 108 -8.53 -8.28 -10.51
C LEU A 108 -9.66 -7.79 -9.60
N LEU A 109 -10.09 -6.53 -9.74
CA LEU A 109 -11.21 -5.98 -8.97
C LEU A 109 -12.56 -6.64 -9.29
N LEU A 110 -12.70 -7.32 -10.42
CA LEU A 110 -13.93 -8.07 -10.76
C LEU A 110 -14.10 -9.32 -9.90
N ASP A 111 -13.04 -9.79 -9.28
CA ASP A 111 -13.04 -10.92 -8.37
C ASP A 111 -13.35 -10.44 -6.94
N ASP A 112 -14.50 -10.79 -6.41
CA ASP A 112 -14.97 -10.37 -5.09
C ASP A 112 -14.21 -11.03 -3.92
N GLU A 113 -13.43 -12.07 -4.19
CA GLU A 113 -12.51 -12.68 -3.22
C GLU A 113 -11.19 -11.89 -3.07
N LEU A 114 -10.92 -10.89 -3.93
CA LEU A 114 -9.71 -10.08 -3.84
C LEU A 114 -9.96 -8.73 -3.18
N ASP A 115 -9.03 -8.31 -2.33
CA ASP A 115 -8.97 -7.00 -1.72
C ASP A 115 -7.62 -6.34 -2.04
N LEU A 116 -7.64 -5.26 -2.83
CA LEU A 116 -6.46 -4.74 -3.52
C LEU A 116 -5.90 -3.49 -2.86
N TYR A 117 -4.59 -3.50 -2.62
CA TYR A 117 -3.80 -2.39 -2.06
C TYR A 117 -2.57 -2.18 -2.94
N CYS A 118 -2.27 -0.94 -3.29
CA CYS A 118 -1.04 -0.66 -4.02
C CYS A 118 -0.40 0.65 -3.57
N THR A 119 0.92 0.73 -3.74
CA THR A 119 1.66 1.98 -3.57
C THR A 119 2.27 2.42 -4.88
N GLY A 120 2.57 3.71 -4.96
CA GLY A 120 3.39 4.25 -6.02
C GLY A 120 3.76 5.71 -5.79
N SER A 121 4.70 6.21 -6.59
CA SER A 121 5.11 7.61 -6.53
C SER A 121 4.08 8.51 -7.23
N ASN A 122 3.86 9.72 -6.70
CA ASN A 122 2.86 10.69 -7.18
C ASN A 122 2.93 10.96 -8.69
N ALA A 123 4.12 11.03 -9.26
CA ALA A 123 4.31 11.43 -10.65
C ALA A 123 3.63 10.47 -11.65
N HIS A 124 3.53 9.18 -11.32
CA HIS A 124 2.94 8.16 -12.19
C HIS A 124 1.48 7.85 -11.85
N LEU A 125 1.12 7.79 -10.57
CA LEU A 125 -0.24 7.41 -10.16
C LEU A 125 -1.26 8.55 -10.27
N LEU A 126 -0.81 9.81 -10.31
CA LEU A 126 -1.66 10.99 -10.49
C LEU A 126 -1.78 11.45 -11.96
N SER A 127 -1.28 10.68 -12.93
CA SER A 127 -1.54 10.99 -14.33
C SER A 127 -3.06 10.96 -14.59
N ARG A 128 -3.55 11.91 -15.39
CA ARG A 128 -5.00 12.00 -15.72
C ARG A 128 -5.55 10.70 -16.29
N ASP A 129 -4.72 9.97 -17.01
CA ASP A 129 -5.09 8.70 -17.64
C ASP A 129 -5.33 7.60 -16.59
N ILE A 130 -4.48 7.51 -15.56
CA ILE A 130 -4.63 6.53 -14.47
C ILE A 130 -5.80 6.91 -13.57
N ALA A 131 -5.92 8.19 -13.20
CA ALA A 131 -7.06 8.67 -12.41
C ALA A 131 -8.38 8.40 -13.14
N GLY A 132 -8.44 8.59 -14.48
CA GLY A 132 -9.59 8.23 -15.31
C GLY A 132 -9.85 6.72 -15.33
N ALA A 133 -8.81 5.91 -15.52
CA ALA A 133 -8.93 4.45 -15.62
C ALA A 133 -9.44 3.79 -14.32
N LEU A 134 -9.12 4.36 -13.17
CA LEU A 134 -9.51 3.86 -11.84
C LEU A 134 -10.67 4.65 -11.21
N SER A 135 -11.23 5.64 -11.93
CA SER A 135 -12.31 6.48 -11.41
C SER A 135 -13.51 5.66 -10.91
N GLY A 136 -13.97 5.97 -9.70
CA GLY A 136 -15.07 5.26 -9.05
C GLY A 136 -14.73 3.84 -8.55
N ARG A 137 -13.48 3.38 -8.75
CA ARG A 137 -13.01 2.04 -8.36
C ARG A 137 -11.88 2.07 -7.35
N ALA A 138 -11.30 3.23 -7.09
CA ALA A 138 -10.19 3.39 -6.19
C ALA A 138 -10.45 4.47 -5.15
N VAL A 139 -9.87 4.31 -3.98
CA VAL A 139 -9.70 5.34 -2.97
C VAL A 139 -8.21 5.67 -2.87
N GLU A 140 -7.89 6.94 -3.04
CA GLU A 140 -6.52 7.43 -2.91
C GLU A 140 -6.26 7.93 -1.49
N ILE A 141 -5.13 7.49 -0.94
CA ILE A 141 -4.65 7.92 0.38
C ILE A 141 -3.26 8.52 0.17
N HIS A 142 -3.18 9.84 0.29
CA HIS A 142 -1.91 10.55 0.12
C HIS A 142 -1.06 10.46 1.38
N VAL A 143 0.14 9.88 1.26
CA VAL A 143 1.08 9.68 2.37
C VAL A 143 2.12 10.78 2.35
N HIS A 144 2.10 11.60 3.41
CA HIS A 144 3.05 12.67 3.63
C HIS A 144 4.30 12.19 4.39
N SER A 145 5.35 12.98 4.39
CA SER A 145 6.47 12.83 5.31
C SER A 145 5.97 12.81 6.76
N LEU A 146 6.82 12.37 7.69
CA LEU A 146 6.46 12.38 9.10
C LEU A 146 6.05 13.79 9.54
N SER A 147 4.94 13.90 10.26
CA SER A 147 4.62 15.10 11.03
C SER A 147 5.58 15.25 12.22
N TYR A 148 5.68 16.44 12.80
CA TYR A 148 6.56 16.65 13.95
C TYR A 148 6.24 15.72 15.14
N PRO A 149 4.99 15.49 15.54
CA PRO A 149 4.67 14.49 16.55
C PRO A 149 5.09 13.06 16.18
N GLU A 150 4.90 12.64 14.91
CA GLU A 150 5.37 11.35 14.42
C GLU A 150 6.90 11.28 14.44
N PHE A 151 7.59 12.37 14.07
CA PHE A 151 9.04 12.46 14.13
C PHE A 151 9.56 12.30 15.57
N LEU A 152 8.97 12.99 16.55
CA LEU A 152 9.35 12.86 17.97
C LEU A 152 9.20 11.40 18.43
N GLN A 153 8.08 10.77 18.11
CA GLN A 153 7.82 9.38 18.43
C GLN A 153 8.82 8.44 17.74
N PHE A 154 9.11 8.68 16.45
CA PHE A 154 10.03 7.87 15.66
C PHE A 154 11.47 7.97 16.19
N MET A 155 11.90 9.17 16.56
CA MET A 155 13.24 9.45 17.09
C MET A 155 13.34 9.19 18.60
N ARG A 156 12.22 8.90 19.28
CA ARG A 156 12.13 8.76 20.75
C ARG A 156 12.65 10.02 21.48
N LEU A 157 12.26 11.18 20.95
CA LEU A 157 12.64 12.50 21.49
C LEU A 157 11.46 13.14 22.23
N GLU A 158 11.79 13.92 23.24
CA GLU A 158 10.85 14.85 23.87
C GLU A 158 10.73 16.14 23.04
N ASP A 159 9.60 16.80 23.14
CA ASP A 159 9.37 18.09 22.49
C ASP A 159 10.35 19.14 23.04
N SER A 160 11.11 19.78 22.14
CA SER A 160 12.11 20.77 22.48
C SER A 160 12.53 21.56 21.23
N ASP A 161 13.06 22.77 21.45
CA ASP A 161 13.62 23.59 20.36
C ASP A 161 14.71 22.85 19.58
N LYS A 162 15.49 22.01 20.25
CA LYS A 162 16.51 21.17 19.62
C LYS A 162 15.90 20.11 18.71
N ALA A 163 14.83 19.44 19.17
CA ALA A 163 14.12 18.45 18.38
C ALA A 163 13.41 19.10 17.18
N MET A 164 12.81 20.27 17.36
CA MET A 164 12.21 21.05 16.27
C MET A 164 13.27 21.46 15.23
N ALA A 165 14.42 21.95 15.64
CA ALA A 165 15.52 22.29 14.74
C ALA A 165 16.07 21.07 13.98
N GLN A 166 15.99 19.87 14.55
CA GLN A 166 16.37 18.62 13.88
C GLN A 166 15.32 18.16 12.86
N PHE A 167 14.04 18.37 13.17
CA PHE A 167 12.92 18.03 12.26
C PHE A 167 12.92 18.91 10.99
N LEU A 168 13.32 20.18 11.11
CA LEU A 168 13.32 21.14 10.01
C LEU A 168 14.55 21.03 9.08
N LYS A 169 15.50 20.15 9.32
CA LYS A 169 16.69 19.88 8.47
C LYS A 169 16.41 18.77 7.45
#